data_3f6c7569c547bc2c6385433812b6b0f7
#
_entry.id   3f6c7569c547bc2c6385433812b6b0f7
#
_cell.length_a   1.000
_cell.length_b   1.000
_cell.length_c   1.000
_cell.angle_alpha   90.00
_cell.angle_beta   90.00
_cell.angle_gamma   90.00
#
_symmetry.space_group_name_H-M   'P 1'
#
loop_
_entity.id
_entity.type
_entity.pdbx_description
1 polymer ?
#
loop_
_entity_poly.entity_id
_entity_poly.type
_entity_poly.pdbx_seq_one_letter_code
_entity_poly.pdbx_strand_id
1 'polypeptide(L)'
;METEKSSYLEVMGEHPMNKVLDFLLTFDEFDYSLTEIAQNAGVSYSTLMLFFSKLEANSIVKCTRKVGKSKMFMINKENPVVQDLIKLHWQIAKQEMHKELKKEMVVV
;
A
#
# COMPACT_ATOMS: atom_id res chain seq x y z
N MET A 1 -2.16 -8.03 -19.92
CA MET A 1 -2.17 -6.58 -19.82
C MET A 1 -1.32 -6.14 -18.65
N GLU A 2 -0.35 -5.32 -18.91
CA GLU A 2 0.52 -4.85 -17.87
C GLU A 2 -0.17 -3.82 -16.98
N THR A 3 -0.05 -4.03 -15.69
CA THR A 3 -0.47 -3.01 -14.73
C THR A 3 0.65 -2.00 -14.62
N GLU A 4 0.34 -0.75 -14.78
CA GLU A 4 1.33 0.29 -14.56
C GLU A 4 1.85 0.21 -13.12
N LYS A 5 3.17 0.30 -13.00
CA LYS A 5 3.81 0.36 -11.72
C LYS A 5 3.44 1.69 -11.04
N SER A 6 3.05 1.63 -9.78
CA SER A 6 2.74 2.85 -9.04
C SER A 6 4.02 3.67 -8.82
N SER A 7 3.88 4.97 -8.71
CA SER A 7 5.02 5.84 -8.43
C SER A 7 5.68 5.50 -7.10
N TYR A 8 4.90 5.07 -6.12
CA TYR A 8 5.43 4.63 -4.83
C TYR A 8 6.40 3.44 -5.02
N LEU A 9 5.99 2.44 -5.81
CA LEU A 9 6.82 1.26 -6.04
C LEU A 9 8.05 1.56 -6.88
N GLU A 10 7.96 2.54 -7.78
CA GLU A 10 9.13 2.96 -8.55
C GLU A 10 10.21 3.56 -7.64
N VAL A 11 9.81 4.34 -6.64
CA VAL A 11 10.75 4.97 -5.72
C VAL A 11 11.23 3.99 -4.65
N MET A 12 10.30 3.24 -4.05
CA MET A 12 10.60 2.41 -2.90
C MET A 12 11.03 0.97 -3.25
N GLY A 13 10.74 0.55 -4.48
CA GLY A 13 11.04 -0.81 -4.93
C GLY A 13 9.84 -1.73 -4.80
N GLU A 14 9.85 -2.79 -5.62
CA GLU A 14 8.73 -3.72 -5.72
C GLU A 14 8.82 -4.91 -4.76
N HIS A 15 9.47 -4.73 -3.65
CA HIS A 15 9.52 -5.75 -2.61
C HIS A 15 8.08 -6.06 -2.14
N PRO A 16 7.76 -7.32 -1.80
CA PRO A 16 6.39 -7.69 -1.39
C PRO A 16 5.81 -6.82 -0.29
N MET A 17 6.59 -6.46 0.71
CA MET A 17 6.12 -5.56 1.78
C MET A 17 5.68 -4.21 1.21
N ASN A 18 6.46 -3.66 0.27
CA ASN A 18 6.12 -2.38 -0.34
C ASN A 18 4.86 -2.47 -1.20
N LYS A 19 4.65 -3.60 -1.87
CA LYS A 19 3.42 -3.83 -2.65
C LYS A 19 2.20 -3.84 -1.74
N VAL A 20 2.30 -4.48 -0.59
CA VAL A 20 1.20 -4.54 0.38
C VAL A 20 0.93 -3.15 0.96
N LEU A 21 1.98 -2.42 1.34
CA LEU A 21 1.82 -1.07 1.87
C LEU A 21 1.23 -0.12 0.83
N ASP A 22 1.69 -0.21 -0.42
CA ASP A 22 1.16 0.61 -1.50
C ASP A 22 -0.35 0.39 -1.69
N PHE A 23 -0.78 -0.87 -1.69
CA PHE A 23 -2.20 -1.20 -1.80
C PHE A 23 -2.99 -0.62 -0.63
N LEU A 24 -2.53 -0.87 0.60
CA LEU A 24 -3.25 -0.44 1.80
C LEU A 24 -3.28 1.09 1.95
N LEU A 25 -2.23 1.77 1.53
CA LEU A 25 -2.17 3.24 1.58
C LEU A 25 -3.06 3.86 0.50
N THR A 26 -3.11 3.24 -0.68
CA THR A 26 -3.93 3.73 -1.78
C THR A 26 -5.43 3.58 -1.48
N PHE A 27 -5.81 2.44 -0.92
CA PHE A 27 -7.21 2.10 -0.65
C PHE A 27 -7.46 2.06 0.87
N ASP A 28 -7.14 3.16 1.51
CA ASP A 28 -7.08 3.25 2.97
C ASP A 28 -8.44 3.44 3.67
N GLU A 29 -9.51 3.50 2.91
CA GLU A 29 -10.85 3.68 3.48
C GLU A 29 -11.59 2.39 3.79
N PHE A 30 -11.07 1.25 3.31
CA PHE A 30 -11.75 -0.03 3.43
C PHE A 30 -10.90 -1.04 4.17
N ASP A 31 -11.57 -2.06 4.71
CA ASP A 31 -10.88 -3.20 5.29
C ASP A 31 -10.90 -4.38 4.31
N TYR A 32 -9.95 -5.29 4.47
CA TYR A 32 -9.76 -6.41 3.54
C TYR A 32 -9.35 -7.65 4.32
N SER A 33 -9.76 -8.82 3.83
CA SER A 33 -9.24 -10.08 4.32
C SER A 33 -7.80 -10.28 3.85
N LEU A 34 -7.09 -11.21 4.48
CA LEU A 34 -5.71 -11.51 4.06
C LEU A 34 -5.64 -11.97 2.60
N THR A 35 -6.61 -12.77 2.17
CA THR A 35 -6.68 -13.22 0.78
C THR A 35 -6.84 -12.05 -0.19
N GLU A 36 -7.73 -11.11 0.16
CA GLU A 36 -7.95 -9.91 -0.65
C GLU A 36 -6.70 -9.04 -0.71
N ILE A 37 -6.02 -8.87 0.42
CA ILE A 37 -4.78 -8.10 0.47
C ILE A 37 -3.74 -8.72 -0.47
N ALA A 38 -3.53 -10.03 -0.37
CA ALA A 38 -2.56 -10.72 -1.21
C ALA A 38 -2.89 -10.56 -2.69
N GLN A 39 -4.14 -10.81 -3.06
CA GLN A 39 -4.59 -10.70 -4.45
C GLN A 39 -4.42 -9.29 -5.00
N ASN A 40 -4.89 -8.30 -4.26
CA ASN A 40 -4.84 -6.91 -4.72
C ASN A 40 -3.44 -6.33 -4.74
N ALA A 41 -2.59 -6.76 -3.83
CA ALA A 41 -1.20 -6.31 -3.80
C ALA A 41 -0.31 -7.05 -4.80
N GLY A 42 -0.81 -8.14 -5.37
CA GLY A 42 -0.03 -8.94 -6.31
C GLY A 42 1.06 -9.76 -5.66
N VAL A 43 0.81 -10.27 -4.45
CA VAL A 43 1.73 -11.16 -3.76
C VAL A 43 1.01 -12.47 -3.43
N SER A 44 1.77 -13.55 -3.28
CA SER A 44 1.15 -14.81 -2.87
C SER A 44 0.73 -14.75 -1.41
N TYR A 45 -0.27 -15.54 -1.05
CA TYR A 45 -0.73 -15.62 0.34
C TYR A 45 0.42 -16.04 1.27
N SER A 46 1.20 -17.04 0.85
CA SER A 46 2.32 -17.53 1.67
C SER A 46 3.39 -16.45 1.86
N THR A 47 3.66 -15.64 0.83
CA THR A 47 4.59 -14.53 0.96
C THR A 47 4.05 -13.49 1.94
N LEU A 48 2.76 -13.16 1.85
CA LEU A 48 2.13 -12.22 2.78
C LEU A 48 2.30 -12.71 4.22
N MET A 49 2.11 -14.00 4.45
CA MET A 49 2.21 -14.58 5.80
C MET A 49 3.62 -14.49 6.39
N LEU A 50 4.64 -14.29 5.57
CA LEU A 50 6.01 -14.15 6.08
C LEU A 50 6.23 -12.86 6.87
N PHE A 51 5.45 -11.82 6.58
CA PHE A 51 5.70 -10.51 7.22
C PHE A 51 4.45 -9.84 7.79
N PHE A 52 3.25 -10.32 7.50
CA PHE A 52 2.03 -9.62 7.92
C PHE A 52 1.92 -9.47 9.44
N SER A 53 2.36 -10.49 10.19
CA SER A 53 2.33 -10.42 11.65
C SER A 53 3.18 -9.28 12.20
N LYS A 54 4.25 -8.91 11.49
CA LYS A 54 5.09 -7.76 11.89
C LYS A 54 4.35 -6.45 11.69
N LEU A 55 3.59 -6.34 10.61
CA LEU A 55 2.77 -5.16 10.37
C LEU A 55 1.72 -5.01 11.46
N GLU A 56 1.11 -6.11 11.85
CA GLU A 56 0.10 -6.11 12.91
C GLU A 56 0.74 -5.81 14.27
N ALA A 57 1.87 -6.43 14.58
CA ALA A 57 2.57 -6.23 15.85
C ALA A 57 3.04 -4.79 16.03
N ASN A 58 3.38 -4.11 14.95
CA ASN A 58 3.81 -2.71 14.99
C ASN A 58 2.66 -1.73 14.76
N SER A 59 1.43 -2.22 14.80
CA SER A 59 0.23 -1.40 14.65
C SER A 59 0.17 -0.61 13.35
N ILE A 60 0.83 -1.11 12.32
CA ILE A 60 0.75 -0.52 10.97
C ILE A 60 -0.60 -0.85 10.36
N VAL A 61 -1.10 -2.06 10.64
CA VAL A 61 -2.45 -2.47 10.25
C VAL A 61 -3.22 -2.81 11.51
N LYS A 62 -4.54 -2.74 11.44
CA LYS A 62 -5.41 -3.13 12.55
C LYS A 62 -6.52 -4.03 12.05
N CYS A 63 -6.93 -4.98 12.89
CA CYS A 63 -8.09 -5.80 12.64
C CYS A 63 -9.33 -4.98 12.99
N THR A 64 -10.24 -4.82 12.04
CA THR A 64 -11.44 -4.01 12.23
C THR A 64 -12.64 -4.82 12.66
N ARG A 65 -12.78 -6.04 12.12
CA ARG A 65 -13.94 -6.89 12.38
C ARG A 65 -13.65 -8.30 11.88
N LYS A 66 -14.56 -9.19 12.17
CA LYS A 66 -14.51 -10.55 11.71
C LYS A 66 -15.74 -10.83 10.87
N VAL A 67 -15.54 -11.35 9.68
CA VAL A 67 -16.64 -11.71 8.78
C VAL A 67 -16.55 -13.23 8.58
N GLY A 68 -17.48 -13.96 9.18
CA GLY A 68 -17.39 -15.42 9.23
C GLY A 68 -16.14 -15.84 9.98
N LYS A 69 -15.25 -16.56 9.32
CA LYS A 69 -13.97 -16.98 9.89
C LYS A 69 -12.81 -16.05 9.51
N SER A 70 -13.09 -15.05 8.71
CA SER A 70 -12.04 -14.16 8.21
C SER A 70 -11.94 -12.88 9.03
N LYS A 71 -10.73 -12.57 9.45
CA LYS A 71 -10.44 -11.27 10.05
C LYS A 71 -10.23 -10.25 8.94
N MET A 72 -10.74 -9.04 9.14
CA MET A 72 -10.58 -7.95 8.18
C MET A 72 -9.59 -6.94 8.73
N PHE A 73 -8.74 -6.43 7.87
CA PHE A 73 -7.66 -5.52 8.26
C PHE A 73 -7.68 -4.25 7.41
N MET A 74 -7.23 -3.17 8.00
CA MET A 74 -7.00 -1.92 7.27
C MET A 74 -5.76 -1.23 7.82
N ILE A 75 -5.25 -0.28 7.04
CA ILE A 75 -4.12 0.54 7.49
C ILE A 75 -4.56 1.32 8.75
N ASN A 76 -3.68 1.41 9.73
CA ASN A 76 -4.03 2.08 10.99
C ASN A 76 -3.65 3.55 10.95
N LYS A 77 -4.59 4.40 10.58
CA LYS A 77 -4.36 5.84 10.41
C LYS A 77 -4.09 6.57 11.72
N GLU A 78 -4.32 5.94 12.86
CA GLU A 78 -4.04 6.54 14.16
C GLU A 78 -2.57 6.43 14.56
N ASN A 79 -1.84 5.53 13.90
CA ASN A 79 -0.42 5.35 14.18
C ASN A 79 0.39 6.47 13.50
N PRO A 80 1.20 7.24 14.25
CA PRO A 80 2.02 8.31 13.64
C PRO A 80 2.95 7.82 12.52
N VAL A 81 3.47 6.59 12.62
CA VAL A 81 4.29 6.02 11.55
C VAL A 81 3.48 5.89 10.26
N VAL A 82 2.23 5.44 10.38
CA VAL A 82 1.33 5.32 9.22
C VAL A 82 1.00 6.72 8.67
N GLN A 83 0.79 7.70 9.53
CA GLN A 83 0.54 9.07 9.10
C GLN A 83 1.70 9.60 8.27
N ASP A 84 2.93 9.29 8.67
CA ASP A 84 4.11 9.67 7.90
C ASP A 84 4.22 8.89 6.59
N LEU A 85 3.83 7.61 6.58
CA LEU A 85 3.78 6.82 5.35
C LEU A 85 2.75 7.40 4.37
N ILE A 86 1.61 7.84 4.87
CA ILE A 86 0.58 8.48 4.04
C ILE A 86 1.14 9.75 3.40
N LYS A 87 1.85 10.55 4.18
CA LYS A 87 2.48 11.78 3.66
C LYS A 87 3.53 11.44 2.60
N LEU A 88 4.36 10.45 2.86
CA LEU A 88 5.37 10.01 1.90
C LEU A 88 4.72 9.53 0.60
N HIS A 89 3.69 8.73 0.71
CA HIS A 89 2.96 8.21 -0.44
C HIS A 89 2.43 9.35 -1.32
N TRP A 90 1.83 10.36 -0.69
CA TRP A 90 1.34 11.55 -1.39
C TRP A 90 2.47 12.37 -2.00
N GLN A 91 3.58 12.54 -1.30
CA GLN A 91 4.71 13.31 -1.82
C GLN A 91 5.31 12.64 -3.06
N ILE A 92 5.40 11.32 -3.05
CA ILE A 92 5.90 10.57 -4.20
C ILE A 92 4.96 10.75 -5.40
N ALA A 93 3.65 10.66 -5.16
CA ALA A 93 2.66 10.86 -6.22
C ALA A 93 2.74 12.27 -6.81
N LYS A 94 2.89 13.26 -5.96
CA LYS A 94 3.04 14.66 -6.40
C LYS A 94 4.31 14.86 -7.21
N GLN A 95 5.41 14.27 -6.77
CA GLN A 95 6.68 14.35 -7.47
C GLN A 95 6.56 13.76 -8.87
N GLU A 96 5.90 12.64 -9.01
CA GLU A 96 5.70 12.00 -10.30
C GLU A 96 4.81 12.87 -11.21
N MET A 97 3.77 13.44 -10.64
CA MET A 97 2.88 14.34 -11.36
C MET A 97 3.64 15.56 -11.90
N HIS A 98 4.53 16.14 -11.08
CA HIS A 98 5.38 17.25 -11.51
C HIS A 98 6.30 16.86 -12.66
N LYS A 99 6.87 15.66 -12.63
CA LYS A 99 7.71 15.17 -13.71
C LYS A 99 6.95 15.07 -15.03
N GLU A 100 5.72 14.55 -14.97
CA GLU A 100 4.88 14.42 -16.14
C GLU A 100 4.52 15.80 -16.74
N LEU A 101 4.15 16.74 -15.89
CA LEU A 101 3.85 18.11 -16.31
C LEU A 101 5.06 18.78 -16.96
N LYS A 102 6.24 18.60 -16.39
CA LYS A 102 7.47 19.15 -16.95
C LYS A 102 7.79 18.58 -18.31
N LYS A 103 7.56 17.27 -18.50
CA LYS A 103 7.76 16.63 -19.79
C LYS A 103 6.86 17.25 -20.86
N GLU A 104 5.61 17.46 -20.53
CA GLU A 104 4.65 18.07 -21.47
C GLU A 104 5.03 19.48 -21.82
N MET A 105 5.50 20.26 -20.86
CA MET A 105 5.91 21.63 -21.07
C MET A 105 7.17 21.74 -21.94
N VAL A 106 8.07 20.78 -21.83
CA VAL A 106 9.34 20.78 -22.58
C VAL A 106 9.14 20.35 -24.03
N VAL A 107 8.14 19.55 -24.31
CA VAL A 107 7.89 19.03 -25.65
C VAL A 107 7.26 20.07 -26.58
N VAL A 108 6.73 21.13 -26.05
CA VAL A 108 6.15 22.21 -26.86
C VAL A 108 7.24 23.05 -27.62
#